data_5ad44249674d7ab410b1e46a1213b5b3
#
_entry.id   5ad44249674d7ab410b1e46a1213b5b3
#
_cell.length_a   1.000
_cell.length_b   1.000
_cell.length_c   1.000
_cell.angle_alpha   90.00
_cell.angle_beta   90.00
_cell.angle_gamma   90.00
#
_symmetry.space_group_name_H-M   'P 1'
#
loop_
_entity.id
_entity.type
_entity.pdbx_description
1 polymer ?
#
loop_
_entity_poly.entity_id
_entity_poly.type
_entity_poly.pdbx_seq_one_letter_code
_entity_poly.pdbx_strand_id
1 'polypeptide(L)'
;MQFSEQLVTHIHYLPKKAVKLINKSKKPVMLIGVGAKHAKDELREFIEMAKIPVIHSLPAKTILPDDHPYSIGNLGKIGTKTSYQTIQDADLLIMAGTNFPYANYLPKKNIKAIQIDTNPNVIGERFDINVGIVGDVKLAFHQLTEAIKPVPHRSFLDKTLKRKAVWDKWMEKDMNNTSAPIRPERLMKAINANLKDDAIISADVGTSTVWSTRYLNLSVNNKFIISSWLGTMGCGLPGAMAAKIAYPNRQAVAITGDGAFQMVMQDFATAVQYNLPMTIFVLNNKQLSFIKYEQQAAGELEYAIDFSDMDHAKFAEAAGGKGYVLK
;
A
#
# COMPACT_ATOMS: atom_id res chain seq x y z
N MET A 1 -7.57 23.51 15.79
CA MET A 1 -6.28 24.03 15.30
C MET A 1 -6.26 23.82 13.80
N GLN A 2 -6.48 24.88 13.02
CA GLN A 2 -6.26 24.84 11.56
C GLN A 2 -4.75 24.90 11.35
N PHE A 3 -4.15 23.79 10.97
CA PHE A 3 -2.83 23.83 10.35
C PHE A 3 -3.02 24.51 9.00
N SER A 4 -2.55 25.74 8.88
CA SER A 4 -2.37 26.36 7.56
C SER A 4 -1.35 25.50 6.82
N GLU A 5 -1.82 24.71 5.85
CA GLU A 5 -0.97 24.19 4.80
C GLU A 5 -0.39 25.40 4.06
N GLN A 6 0.80 25.83 4.45
CA GLN A 6 1.63 26.59 3.55
C GLN A 6 2.06 25.62 2.45
N LEU A 7 1.20 25.52 1.44
CA LEU A 7 1.54 24.88 0.18
C LEU A 7 2.85 25.51 -0.31
N VAL A 8 3.90 24.71 -0.40
CA VAL A 8 5.10 25.08 -1.16
C VAL A 8 4.67 25.19 -2.61
N THR A 9 4.25 26.38 -3.01
CA THR A 9 3.60 26.64 -4.31
C THR A 9 4.58 26.72 -5.47
N HIS A 10 5.89 26.70 -5.21
CA HIS A 10 6.89 26.81 -6.29
C HIS A 10 8.10 25.93 -6.01
N ILE A 11 8.43 25.04 -6.95
CA ILE A 11 9.79 24.55 -7.11
C ILE A 11 10.54 25.67 -7.86
N HIS A 12 11.34 26.44 -7.16
CA HIS A 12 12.07 27.55 -7.76
C HIS A 12 13.06 27.11 -8.84
N TYR A 13 13.43 25.84 -8.87
CA TYR A 13 14.40 25.32 -9.85
C TYR A 13 14.32 23.79 -9.97
N LEU A 14 13.95 23.31 -11.15
CA LEU A 14 14.11 21.88 -11.49
C LEU A 14 15.57 21.60 -11.88
N PRO A 15 16.32 20.75 -11.14
CA PRO A 15 17.71 20.51 -11.47
C PRO A 15 17.88 19.85 -12.84
N LYS A 16 18.57 20.52 -13.78
CA LYS A 16 18.94 19.96 -15.10
C LYS A 16 19.59 18.57 -14.98
N LYS A 17 20.24 18.30 -13.85
CA LYS A 17 20.87 17.01 -13.54
C LYS A 17 19.81 15.89 -13.38
N ALA A 18 18.63 16.19 -12.81
CA ALA A 18 17.54 15.21 -12.70
C ALA A 18 17.05 14.78 -14.09
N VAL A 19 16.73 15.74 -14.95
CA VAL A 19 16.31 15.50 -16.34
C VAL A 19 17.36 14.67 -17.10
N LYS A 20 18.65 15.02 -16.94
CA LYS A 20 19.74 14.28 -17.58
C LYS A 20 19.83 12.82 -17.10
N LEU A 21 19.63 12.56 -15.80
CA LEU A 21 19.63 11.21 -15.24
C LEU A 21 18.46 10.39 -15.80
N ILE A 22 17.24 10.95 -15.82
CA ILE A 22 16.04 10.29 -16.32
C ILE A 22 16.20 9.94 -17.82
N ASN A 23 16.63 10.92 -18.63
CA ASN A 23 16.82 10.71 -20.08
C ASN A 23 17.91 9.68 -20.41
N LYS A 24 18.95 9.52 -19.56
CA LYS A 24 20.06 8.58 -19.77
C LYS A 24 19.81 7.20 -19.21
N SER A 25 18.92 7.07 -18.24
CA SER A 25 18.63 5.79 -17.58
C SER A 25 18.00 4.80 -18.55
N LYS A 26 18.47 3.56 -18.49
CA LYS A 26 17.91 2.43 -19.25
C LYS A 26 16.94 1.59 -18.40
N LYS A 27 17.08 1.66 -17.07
CA LYS A 27 16.33 0.83 -16.11
C LYS A 27 15.82 1.69 -14.94
N PRO A 28 15.09 2.79 -15.20
CA PRO A 28 14.55 3.59 -14.12
C PRO A 28 13.43 2.84 -13.41
N VAL A 29 13.33 3.06 -12.09
CA VAL A 29 12.20 2.62 -11.26
C VAL A 29 11.76 3.78 -10.38
N MET A 30 10.46 3.89 -10.15
CA MET A 30 9.90 4.87 -9.24
C MET A 30 9.37 4.18 -7.98
N LEU A 31 9.68 4.76 -6.82
CA LEU A 31 9.09 4.42 -5.53
C LEU A 31 8.30 5.62 -5.01
N ILE A 32 6.97 5.45 -4.97
CA ILE A 32 6.08 6.51 -4.49
C ILE A 32 5.63 6.28 -3.05
N GLY A 33 5.48 7.37 -2.32
CA GLY A 33 4.91 7.41 -0.98
C GLY A 33 3.65 8.26 -0.90
N VAL A 34 3.11 8.38 0.32
CA VAL A 34 1.88 9.12 0.59
C VAL A 34 1.97 10.61 0.21
N GLY A 35 3.17 11.18 0.15
CA GLY A 35 3.39 12.55 -0.32
C GLY A 35 2.98 12.78 -1.78
N ALA A 36 2.82 11.72 -2.58
CA ALA A 36 2.34 11.81 -3.95
C ALA A 36 0.80 11.75 -4.07
N LYS A 37 0.04 11.75 -2.96
CA LYS A 37 -1.43 11.57 -2.95
C LYS A 37 -2.21 12.59 -3.78
N HIS A 38 -1.67 13.80 -3.96
CA HIS A 38 -2.28 14.90 -4.72
C HIS A 38 -1.73 15.03 -6.16
N ALA A 39 -0.82 14.13 -6.57
CA ALA A 39 -0.13 14.16 -7.86
C ALA A 39 -0.53 12.98 -8.76
N LYS A 40 -1.76 12.46 -8.66
CA LYS A 40 -2.18 11.24 -9.35
C LYS A 40 -2.13 11.35 -10.87
N ASP A 41 -2.61 12.46 -11.41
CA ASP A 41 -2.66 12.69 -12.85
C ASP A 41 -1.26 13.00 -13.41
N GLU A 42 -0.51 13.87 -12.75
CA GLU A 42 0.87 14.21 -13.12
C GLU A 42 1.81 13.01 -13.01
N LEU A 43 1.60 12.16 -12.00
CA LEU A 43 2.32 10.89 -11.87
C LEU A 43 2.05 10.00 -13.10
N ARG A 44 0.78 9.81 -13.45
CA ARG A 44 0.38 8.96 -14.59
C ARG A 44 0.99 9.48 -15.89
N GLU A 45 0.84 10.76 -16.18
CA GLU A 45 1.39 11.39 -17.38
C GLU A 45 2.92 11.20 -17.45
N PHE A 46 3.62 11.49 -16.34
CA PHE A 46 5.07 11.37 -16.28
C PHE A 46 5.56 9.95 -16.52
N ILE A 47 4.98 8.94 -15.84
CA ILE A 47 5.41 7.54 -15.97
C ILE A 47 5.09 6.96 -17.33
N GLU A 48 3.96 7.34 -17.92
CA GLU A 48 3.57 6.89 -19.26
C GLU A 48 4.48 7.47 -20.33
N MET A 49 4.86 8.75 -20.22
CA MET A 49 5.81 9.39 -21.13
C MET A 49 7.23 8.84 -20.98
N ALA A 50 7.68 8.61 -19.75
CA ALA A 50 9.02 8.13 -19.44
C ALA A 50 9.14 6.60 -19.45
N LYS A 51 8.04 5.85 -19.56
CA LYS A 51 7.98 4.36 -19.52
C LYS A 51 8.65 3.81 -18.26
N ILE A 52 8.23 4.28 -17.08
CA ILE A 52 8.83 3.94 -15.79
C ILE A 52 7.88 3.04 -14.97
N PRO A 53 8.28 1.84 -14.54
CA PRO A 53 7.52 1.03 -13.61
C PRO A 53 7.47 1.68 -12.24
N VAL A 54 6.30 1.60 -11.59
CA VAL A 54 6.02 2.23 -10.28
C VAL A 54 5.82 1.18 -9.21
N ILE A 55 6.57 1.35 -8.14
CA ILE A 55 6.45 0.61 -6.90
C ILE A 55 5.91 1.59 -5.85
N HIS A 56 5.04 1.14 -4.97
CA HIS A 56 4.51 2.01 -3.94
C HIS A 56 4.81 1.51 -2.52
N SER A 57 4.97 2.43 -1.60
CA SER A 57 4.94 2.12 -0.18
C SER A 57 3.51 1.77 0.24
N LEU A 58 3.35 1.08 1.36
CA LEU A 58 2.03 0.64 1.81
C LEU A 58 0.99 1.77 1.92
N PRO A 59 1.30 2.95 2.51
CA PRO A 59 0.33 4.05 2.60
C PRO A 59 0.07 4.76 1.26
N ALA A 60 0.82 4.42 0.20
CA ALA A 60 0.63 4.97 -1.14
C ALA A 60 -0.27 4.10 -2.04
N LYS A 61 -0.81 2.99 -1.52
CA LYS A 61 -1.83 2.19 -2.21
C LYS A 61 -3.02 3.10 -2.55
N THR A 62 -3.54 3.05 -3.77
CA THR A 62 -4.57 3.93 -4.35
C THR A 62 -4.08 5.27 -4.96
N ILE A 63 -2.78 5.59 -4.92
CA ILE A 63 -2.26 6.76 -5.66
C ILE A 63 -2.21 6.46 -7.16
N LEU A 64 -1.74 5.26 -7.51
CA LEU A 64 -1.87 4.68 -8.86
C LEU A 64 -2.78 3.46 -8.75
N PRO A 65 -3.74 3.22 -9.66
CA PRO A 65 -4.61 2.05 -9.59
C PRO A 65 -3.79 0.76 -9.59
N ASP A 66 -4.25 -0.26 -8.85
CA ASP A 66 -3.53 -1.54 -8.79
C ASP A 66 -3.51 -2.25 -10.15
N ASP A 67 -4.53 -2.04 -11.00
CA ASP A 67 -4.64 -2.58 -12.36
C ASP A 67 -3.91 -1.75 -13.42
N HIS A 68 -3.36 -0.58 -13.06
CA HIS A 68 -2.57 0.20 -14.00
C HIS A 68 -1.37 -0.63 -14.51
N PRO A 69 -1.11 -0.69 -15.82
CA PRO A 69 -0.05 -1.55 -16.38
C PRO A 69 1.33 -1.34 -15.73
N TYR A 70 1.64 -0.12 -15.30
CA TYR A 70 2.95 0.21 -14.71
C TYR A 70 2.98 0.09 -13.19
N SER A 71 1.87 -0.24 -12.54
CA SER A 71 1.80 -0.53 -11.11
C SER A 71 2.38 -1.93 -10.84
N ILE A 72 3.49 -2.00 -10.10
CA ILE A 72 4.23 -3.26 -9.88
C ILE A 72 3.93 -3.84 -8.50
N GLY A 73 3.21 -3.11 -7.67
CA GLY A 73 2.84 -3.49 -6.31
C GLY A 73 3.72 -2.84 -5.24
N ASN A 74 3.55 -3.28 -4.00
CA ASN A 74 4.22 -2.72 -2.84
C ASN A 74 5.66 -3.21 -2.70
N LEU A 75 6.51 -2.39 -2.06
CA LEU A 75 7.84 -2.77 -1.59
C LEU A 75 7.80 -3.06 -0.08
N GLY A 76 8.72 -3.90 0.39
CA GLY A 76 8.89 -4.22 1.80
C GLY A 76 8.59 -5.68 2.15
N LYS A 77 8.54 -6.01 3.45
CA LYS A 77 8.32 -7.37 3.98
C LYS A 77 7.03 -8.01 3.42
N ILE A 78 5.98 -7.23 3.25
CA ILE A 78 4.68 -7.68 2.72
C ILE A 78 4.51 -7.39 1.22
N GLY A 79 5.54 -6.83 0.58
CA GLY A 79 5.53 -6.46 -0.83
C GLY A 79 5.50 -7.65 -1.79
N THR A 80 5.55 -7.35 -3.10
CA THR A 80 5.57 -8.37 -4.15
C THR A 80 7.00 -8.76 -4.53
N LYS A 81 7.18 -10.00 -4.98
CA LYS A 81 8.47 -10.45 -5.53
C LYS A 81 8.89 -9.60 -6.73
N THR A 82 7.92 -9.21 -7.55
CA THR A 82 8.15 -8.38 -8.74
C THR A 82 8.71 -7.02 -8.37
N SER A 83 8.13 -6.35 -7.36
CA SER A 83 8.63 -5.05 -6.87
C SER A 83 10.08 -5.15 -6.41
N TYR A 84 10.38 -6.16 -5.58
CA TYR A 84 11.73 -6.37 -5.08
C TYR A 84 12.73 -6.64 -6.21
N GLN A 85 12.41 -7.53 -7.15
CA GLN A 85 13.28 -7.82 -8.29
C GLN A 85 13.48 -6.61 -9.19
N THR A 86 12.43 -5.81 -9.41
CA THR A 86 12.50 -4.64 -10.28
C THR A 86 13.39 -3.56 -9.68
N ILE A 87 13.26 -3.28 -8.38
CA ILE A 87 14.10 -2.25 -7.74
C ILE A 87 15.57 -2.68 -7.65
N GLN A 88 15.86 -3.99 -7.49
CA GLN A 88 17.23 -4.50 -7.47
C GLN A 88 17.92 -4.48 -8.84
N ASP A 89 17.14 -4.55 -9.94
CA ASP A 89 17.67 -4.52 -11.31
C ASP A 89 17.81 -3.10 -11.88
N ALA A 90 17.33 -2.08 -11.16
CA ALA A 90 17.31 -0.68 -11.61
C ALA A 90 18.72 -0.07 -11.76
N ASP A 91 18.84 0.94 -12.62
CA ASP A 91 20.03 1.80 -12.75
C ASP A 91 19.77 3.25 -12.27
N LEU A 92 18.49 3.58 -12.06
CA LEU A 92 18.02 4.84 -11.49
C LEU A 92 16.83 4.59 -10.58
N LEU A 93 16.92 5.05 -9.34
CA LEU A 93 15.81 5.11 -8.38
C LEU A 93 15.25 6.53 -8.33
N ILE A 94 13.93 6.69 -8.48
CA ILE A 94 13.22 7.94 -8.25
C ILE A 94 12.30 7.73 -7.04
N MET A 95 12.60 8.40 -5.92
CA MET A 95 11.76 8.38 -4.73
C MET A 95 10.91 9.65 -4.71
N ALA A 96 9.59 9.52 -4.64
CA ALA A 96 8.67 10.66 -4.68
C ALA A 96 7.69 10.63 -3.51
N GLY A 97 7.78 11.62 -2.62
CA GLY A 97 6.92 11.76 -1.44
C GLY A 97 7.04 10.59 -0.46
N THR A 98 8.25 10.05 -0.31
CA THR A 98 8.53 8.94 0.60
C THR A 98 9.92 9.02 1.22
N ASN A 99 9.97 8.71 2.51
CA ASN A 99 11.18 8.41 3.24
C ASN A 99 11.16 6.92 3.65
N PHE A 100 11.13 6.04 2.67
CA PHE A 100 10.93 4.60 2.83
C PHE A 100 11.88 3.99 3.88
N PRO A 101 11.38 3.55 5.06
CA PRO A 101 12.23 3.26 6.22
C PRO A 101 12.96 1.90 6.14
N TYR A 102 12.57 1.04 5.20
CA TYR A 102 13.08 -0.33 5.12
C TYR A 102 14.25 -0.42 4.15
N ALA A 103 15.42 0.11 4.53
CA ALA A 103 16.63 0.20 3.70
C ALA A 103 17.04 -1.15 3.07
N ASN A 104 16.79 -2.27 3.75
CA ASN A 104 17.10 -3.61 3.25
C ASN A 104 16.38 -4.00 1.95
N TYR A 105 15.30 -3.30 1.61
CA TYR A 105 14.55 -3.51 0.37
C TYR A 105 14.93 -2.53 -0.74
N LEU A 106 15.64 -1.46 -0.41
CA LEU A 106 16.20 -0.53 -1.40
C LEU A 106 17.30 -1.21 -2.22
N PRO A 107 17.74 -0.63 -3.34
CA PRO A 107 18.78 -1.24 -4.15
C PRO A 107 20.05 -1.55 -3.37
N LYS A 108 20.55 -2.77 -3.46
CA LYS A 108 21.81 -3.18 -2.81
C LYS A 108 23.05 -2.62 -3.53
N LYS A 109 22.91 -2.28 -4.80
CA LYS A 109 23.95 -1.67 -5.61
C LYS A 109 23.91 -0.16 -5.48
N ASN A 110 25.07 0.47 -5.51
CA ASN A 110 25.14 1.93 -5.61
C ASN A 110 24.68 2.35 -7.02
N ILE A 111 23.43 2.76 -7.14
CA ILE A 111 22.82 3.29 -8.36
C ILE A 111 22.55 4.78 -8.22
N LYS A 112 22.27 5.46 -9.33
CA LYS A 112 21.84 6.85 -9.27
C LYS A 112 20.46 6.96 -8.66
N ALA A 113 20.25 8.04 -7.86
CA ALA A 113 18.97 8.29 -7.26
C ALA A 113 18.58 9.76 -7.28
N ILE A 114 17.27 9.98 -7.42
CA ILE A 114 16.58 11.26 -7.31
C ILE A 114 15.56 11.13 -6.18
N GLN A 115 15.49 12.09 -5.28
CA GLN A 115 14.44 12.12 -4.26
C GLN A 115 13.70 13.46 -4.31
N ILE A 116 12.37 13.38 -4.27
CA ILE A 116 11.45 14.53 -4.29
C ILE A 116 10.66 14.47 -2.99
N ASP A 117 10.79 15.49 -2.15
CA ASP A 117 10.05 15.60 -0.90
C ASP A 117 9.90 17.08 -0.50
N THR A 118 8.83 17.42 0.19
CA THR A 118 8.61 18.75 0.77
C THR A 118 9.50 19.02 1.98
N ASN A 119 9.92 17.95 2.68
CA ASN A 119 10.81 18.06 3.83
C ASN A 119 12.27 17.83 3.41
N PRO A 120 13.13 18.86 3.43
CA PRO A 120 14.52 18.73 3.04
C PRO A 120 15.33 17.76 3.92
N ASN A 121 14.92 17.57 5.16
CA ASN A 121 15.67 16.75 6.13
C ASN A 121 15.57 15.24 5.83
N VAL A 122 14.58 14.79 5.05
CA VAL A 122 14.43 13.37 4.70
C VAL A 122 15.17 13.01 3.40
N ILE A 123 15.65 14.02 2.66
CA ILE A 123 16.38 13.79 1.41
C ILE A 123 17.78 13.24 1.73
N GLY A 124 18.04 12.03 1.23
CA GLY A 124 19.31 11.33 1.46
C GLY A 124 19.38 10.55 2.78
N GLU A 125 18.36 10.60 3.63
CA GLU A 125 18.39 9.93 4.95
C GLU A 125 18.50 8.41 4.84
N ARG A 126 17.85 7.80 3.85
CA ARG A 126 17.74 6.33 3.72
C ARG A 126 18.50 5.73 2.55
N PHE A 127 18.90 6.54 1.61
CA PHE A 127 19.60 6.12 0.41
C PHE A 127 20.46 7.26 -0.15
N ASP A 128 21.63 6.95 -0.71
CA ASP A 128 22.53 7.95 -1.31
C ASP A 128 21.87 8.62 -2.52
N ILE A 129 21.60 9.92 -2.41
CA ILE A 129 20.88 10.69 -3.41
C ILE A 129 21.84 11.52 -4.26
N ASN A 130 21.71 11.44 -5.60
CA ASN A 130 22.48 12.26 -6.53
C ASN A 130 21.84 13.60 -6.83
N VAL A 131 20.48 13.66 -6.70
CA VAL A 131 19.69 14.88 -6.90
C VAL A 131 18.52 14.88 -5.92
N GLY A 132 18.53 15.83 -4.99
CA GLY A 132 17.38 16.17 -4.15
C GLY A 132 16.55 17.26 -4.78
N ILE A 133 15.23 17.12 -4.77
CA ILE A 133 14.27 18.15 -5.18
C ILE A 133 13.40 18.44 -3.96
N VAL A 134 13.60 19.61 -3.36
CA VAL A 134 12.76 20.06 -2.25
C VAL A 134 11.54 20.74 -2.85
N GLY A 135 10.37 20.12 -2.69
CA GLY A 135 9.13 20.66 -3.24
C GLY A 135 8.00 19.64 -3.33
N ASP A 136 6.85 20.14 -3.74
CA ASP A 136 5.65 19.33 -3.95
C ASP A 136 5.82 18.36 -5.12
N VAL A 137 5.40 17.11 -4.92
CA VAL A 137 5.54 16.04 -5.93
C VAL A 137 4.75 16.35 -7.20
N LYS A 138 3.57 16.98 -7.08
CA LYS A 138 2.73 17.36 -8.21
C LYS A 138 3.44 18.35 -9.12
N LEU A 139 4.00 19.40 -8.51
CA LEU A 139 4.75 20.41 -9.24
C LEU A 139 6.04 19.84 -9.87
N ALA A 140 6.72 18.95 -9.13
CA ALA A 140 7.92 18.29 -9.63
C ALA A 140 7.61 17.42 -10.86
N PHE A 141 6.54 16.62 -10.82
CA PHE A 141 6.18 15.79 -11.97
C PHE A 141 5.75 16.64 -13.17
N HIS A 142 4.97 17.70 -12.97
CA HIS A 142 4.60 18.61 -14.04
C HIS A 142 5.85 19.17 -14.76
N GLN A 143 6.78 19.76 -14.02
CA GLN A 143 8.01 20.31 -14.59
C GLN A 143 8.92 19.22 -15.21
N LEU A 144 9.00 18.04 -14.61
CA LEU A 144 9.75 16.92 -15.17
C LEU A 144 9.15 16.46 -16.49
N THR A 145 7.83 16.36 -16.59
CA THR A 145 7.11 15.97 -17.80
C THR A 145 7.41 16.92 -18.96
N GLU A 146 7.42 18.23 -18.71
CA GLU A 146 7.77 19.23 -19.73
C GLU A 146 9.25 19.17 -20.17
N ALA A 147 10.14 18.75 -19.26
CA ALA A 147 11.58 18.83 -19.47
C ALA A 147 12.23 17.55 -20.03
N ILE A 148 11.62 16.36 -19.82
CA ILE A 148 12.18 15.10 -20.30
C ILE A 148 11.80 14.85 -21.76
N LYS A 149 12.59 13.98 -22.41
CA LYS A 149 12.26 13.50 -23.75
C LYS A 149 11.28 12.32 -23.66
N PRO A 150 10.20 12.29 -24.46
CA PRO A 150 9.33 11.13 -24.52
C PRO A 150 10.11 9.86 -24.91
N VAL A 151 9.81 8.77 -24.22
CA VAL A 151 10.44 7.47 -24.44
C VAL A 151 9.42 6.54 -25.12
N PRO A 152 9.60 6.20 -26.40
CA PRO A 152 8.62 5.36 -27.12
C PRO A 152 8.57 3.94 -26.58
N HIS A 153 9.71 3.41 -26.16
CA HIS A 153 9.85 2.02 -25.71
C HIS A 153 10.97 1.87 -24.68
N ARG A 154 10.76 0.97 -23.71
CA ARG A 154 11.77 0.65 -22.70
C ARG A 154 11.75 -0.85 -22.37
N SER A 155 12.75 -1.58 -22.80
CA SER A 155 12.89 -3.03 -22.59
C SER A 155 12.87 -3.43 -21.10
N PHE A 156 13.29 -2.53 -20.21
CA PHE A 156 13.22 -2.75 -18.77
C PHE A 156 11.79 -2.81 -18.27
N LEU A 157 10.91 -1.94 -18.77
CA LEU A 157 9.47 -1.99 -18.46
C LEU A 157 8.88 -3.32 -18.95
N ASP A 158 9.16 -3.74 -20.20
CA ASP A 158 8.64 -5.00 -20.73
C ASP A 158 9.07 -6.21 -19.90
N LYS A 159 10.35 -6.25 -19.49
CA LYS A 159 10.88 -7.29 -18.60
C LYS A 159 10.13 -7.31 -17.26
N THR A 160 9.83 -6.14 -16.71
CA THR A 160 9.10 -5.98 -15.45
C THR A 160 7.66 -6.45 -15.59
N LEU A 161 6.97 -6.07 -16.68
CA LEU A 161 5.61 -6.50 -16.96
C LEU A 161 5.48 -8.02 -17.18
N LYS A 162 6.46 -8.64 -17.83
CA LYS A 162 6.52 -10.11 -17.93
C LYS A 162 6.61 -10.78 -16.56
N ARG A 163 7.43 -10.24 -15.65
CA ARG A 163 7.51 -10.71 -14.24
C ARG A 163 6.20 -10.53 -13.50
N LYS A 164 5.57 -9.34 -13.68
CA LYS A 164 4.26 -9.05 -13.08
C LYS A 164 3.22 -10.06 -13.56
N ALA A 165 3.14 -10.34 -14.85
CA ALA A 165 2.19 -11.30 -15.39
C ALA A 165 2.33 -12.71 -14.80
N VAL A 166 3.58 -13.17 -14.51
CA VAL A 166 3.81 -14.44 -13.82
C VAL A 166 3.32 -14.37 -12.37
N TRP A 167 3.59 -13.26 -11.67
CA TRP A 167 3.12 -13.06 -10.31
C TRP A 167 1.59 -13.03 -10.25
N ASP A 168 0.96 -12.28 -11.13
CA ASP A 168 -0.50 -12.14 -11.19
C ASP A 168 -1.19 -13.49 -11.43
N LYS A 169 -0.62 -14.37 -12.27
CA LYS A 169 -1.13 -15.75 -12.46
C LYS A 169 -1.07 -16.59 -11.18
N TRP A 170 -0.03 -16.43 -10.35
CA TRP A 170 0.02 -17.10 -9.05
C TRP A 170 -1.04 -16.58 -8.10
N MET A 171 -1.21 -15.25 -8.03
CA MET A 171 -2.22 -14.63 -7.21
C MET A 171 -3.63 -15.06 -7.64
N GLU A 172 -3.90 -15.11 -8.94
CA GLU A 172 -5.17 -15.57 -9.49
C GLU A 172 -5.45 -17.05 -9.14
N LYS A 173 -4.44 -17.91 -9.24
CA LYS A 173 -4.55 -19.32 -8.83
C LYS A 173 -4.95 -19.44 -7.37
N ASP A 174 -4.32 -18.68 -6.48
CA ASP A 174 -4.61 -18.69 -5.05
C ASP A 174 -6.03 -18.17 -4.77
N MET A 175 -6.44 -17.08 -5.43
CA MET A 175 -7.80 -16.54 -5.33
C MET A 175 -8.89 -17.49 -5.84
N ASN A 176 -8.57 -18.43 -6.71
CA ASN A 176 -9.48 -19.42 -7.26
C ASN A 176 -9.50 -20.74 -6.45
N ASN A 177 -8.70 -20.83 -5.39
CA ASN A 177 -8.65 -22.02 -4.55
C ASN A 177 -9.95 -22.17 -3.74
N THR A 178 -10.62 -23.32 -3.91
CA THR A 178 -11.92 -23.61 -3.28
C THR A 178 -11.81 -24.56 -2.08
N SER A 179 -10.60 -24.80 -1.57
CA SER A 179 -10.40 -25.65 -0.39
C SER A 179 -11.12 -25.12 0.84
N ALA A 180 -11.49 -26.01 1.73
CA ALA A 180 -11.96 -25.70 3.08
C ALA A 180 -10.82 -25.98 4.09
N PRO A 181 -10.67 -25.16 5.15
CA PRO A 181 -11.39 -23.91 5.39
C PRO A 181 -11.11 -22.86 4.32
N ILE A 182 -11.99 -21.85 4.20
CA ILE A 182 -11.85 -20.77 3.21
C ILE A 182 -10.52 -20.06 3.34
N ARG A 183 -9.81 -19.93 2.23
CA ARG A 183 -8.52 -19.22 2.20
C ARG A 183 -8.72 -17.71 2.14
N PRO A 184 -7.86 -16.91 2.81
CA PRO A 184 -7.95 -15.46 2.78
C PRO A 184 -7.95 -14.88 1.37
N GLU A 185 -7.17 -15.47 0.44
CA GLU A 185 -7.07 -15.01 -0.95
C GLU A 185 -8.43 -15.10 -1.67
N ARG A 186 -9.18 -16.19 -1.43
CA ARG A 186 -10.54 -16.35 -1.96
C ARG A 186 -11.50 -15.33 -1.39
N LEU A 187 -11.39 -15.03 -0.08
CA LEU A 187 -12.16 -13.96 0.54
C LEU A 187 -11.85 -12.60 -0.11
N MET A 188 -10.57 -12.27 -0.34
CA MET A 188 -10.20 -11.02 -1.02
C MET A 188 -10.79 -10.94 -2.44
N LYS A 189 -10.86 -12.05 -3.18
CA LYS A 189 -11.56 -12.10 -4.48
C LYS A 189 -13.03 -11.74 -4.35
N ALA A 190 -13.72 -12.30 -3.35
CA ALA A 190 -15.13 -11.99 -3.11
C ALA A 190 -15.33 -10.53 -2.68
N ILE A 191 -14.43 -9.99 -1.86
CA ILE A 191 -14.43 -8.56 -1.49
C ILE A 191 -14.27 -7.70 -2.74
N ASN A 192 -13.26 -7.94 -3.58
CA ASN A 192 -13.05 -7.19 -4.84
C ASN A 192 -14.31 -7.12 -5.70
N ALA A 193 -15.03 -8.24 -5.83
CA ALA A 193 -16.25 -8.31 -6.64
C ALA A 193 -17.42 -7.48 -6.08
N ASN A 194 -17.36 -7.07 -4.80
CA ASN A 194 -18.43 -6.34 -4.10
C ASN A 194 -17.99 -4.97 -3.59
N LEU A 195 -16.75 -4.56 -3.84
CA LEU A 195 -16.29 -3.20 -3.51
C LEU A 195 -16.90 -2.19 -4.48
N LYS A 196 -17.45 -1.12 -3.90
CA LYS A 196 -17.81 0.07 -4.68
C LYS A 196 -16.53 0.80 -5.12
N ASP A 197 -16.58 1.48 -6.24
CA ASP A 197 -15.44 2.22 -6.78
C ASP A 197 -14.89 3.28 -5.82
N ASP A 198 -15.74 3.84 -4.95
CA ASP A 198 -15.37 4.81 -3.94
C ASP A 198 -15.24 4.24 -2.52
N ALA A 199 -15.22 2.92 -2.34
CA ALA A 199 -15.13 2.27 -1.03
C ALA A 199 -13.91 2.74 -0.23
N ILE A 200 -14.05 2.74 1.10
CA ILE A 200 -12.96 3.00 2.04
C ILE A 200 -12.65 1.70 2.77
N ILE A 201 -11.43 1.24 2.63
CA ILE A 201 -10.93 0.00 3.21
C ILE A 201 -10.00 0.34 4.37
N SER A 202 -10.35 -0.14 5.56
CA SER A 202 -9.49 -0.06 6.75
C SER A 202 -8.90 -1.44 7.01
N ALA A 203 -7.63 -1.61 6.70
CA ALA A 203 -6.89 -2.84 6.95
C ALA A 203 -6.22 -2.78 8.32
N ASP A 204 -6.27 -3.88 9.04
CA ASP A 204 -5.59 -4.01 10.32
C ASP A 204 -4.16 -4.55 10.15
N VAL A 205 -3.37 -4.43 11.20
CA VAL A 205 -1.99 -4.90 11.24
C VAL A 205 -1.94 -6.37 11.65
N GLY A 206 -1.22 -7.16 10.86
CA GLY A 206 -1.10 -8.60 10.97
C GLY A 206 -1.07 -9.27 9.60
N THR A 207 -1.35 -10.56 9.52
CA THR A 207 -1.45 -11.26 8.23
C THR A 207 -2.60 -10.71 7.36
N SER A 208 -3.64 -10.12 7.96
CA SER A 208 -4.69 -9.35 7.26
C SER A 208 -4.12 -8.25 6.36
N THR A 209 -3.03 -7.59 6.78
CA THR A 209 -2.32 -6.62 5.95
C THR A 209 -1.76 -7.24 4.67
N VAL A 210 -1.21 -8.46 4.74
CA VAL A 210 -0.66 -9.16 3.56
C VAL A 210 -1.74 -9.39 2.54
N TRP A 211 -2.87 -9.92 2.98
CA TRP A 211 -4.00 -10.26 2.12
C TRP A 211 -4.61 -9.02 1.50
N SER A 212 -4.88 -7.99 2.31
CA SER A 212 -5.43 -6.71 1.84
C SER A 212 -4.49 -6.01 0.85
N THR A 213 -3.18 -6.03 1.11
CA THR A 213 -2.19 -5.34 0.28
C THR A 213 -1.98 -6.01 -1.05
N ARG A 214 -1.92 -7.36 -1.06
CA ARG A 214 -1.55 -8.12 -2.27
C ARG A 214 -2.74 -8.46 -3.15
N TYR A 215 -3.93 -8.69 -2.58
CA TYR A 215 -5.06 -9.27 -3.29
C TYR A 215 -6.23 -8.32 -3.52
N LEU A 216 -6.29 -7.17 -2.82
CA LEU A 216 -7.27 -6.15 -3.16
C LEU A 216 -6.80 -5.36 -4.37
N ASN A 217 -7.70 -5.25 -5.35
CA ASN A 217 -7.54 -4.40 -6.53
C ASN A 217 -8.30 -3.09 -6.30
N LEU A 218 -7.55 -2.02 -6.03
CA LEU A 218 -8.12 -0.73 -5.65
C LEU A 218 -7.87 0.31 -6.74
N SER A 219 -8.92 1.10 -7.01
CA SER A 219 -8.88 2.24 -7.91
C SER A 219 -8.32 3.50 -7.20
N VAL A 220 -8.13 4.57 -7.96
CA VAL A 220 -7.75 5.88 -7.41
C VAL A 220 -8.84 6.54 -6.57
N ASN A 221 -10.10 6.11 -6.71
CA ASN A 221 -11.24 6.65 -5.97
C ASN A 221 -11.40 5.97 -4.61
N ASN A 222 -10.88 4.76 -4.45
CA ASN A 222 -10.83 4.09 -3.16
C ASN A 222 -9.91 4.84 -2.19
N LYS A 223 -10.13 4.60 -0.89
CA LYS A 223 -9.19 4.97 0.16
C LYS A 223 -8.74 3.73 0.90
N PHE A 224 -7.45 3.65 1.18
CA PHE A 224 -6.85 2.58 1.96
C PHE A 224 -6.24 3.15 3.24
N ILE A 225 -6.74 2.71 4.38
CA ILE A 225 -6.34 3.15 5.72
C ILE A 225 -5.62 2.01 6.41
N ILE A 226 -4.49 2.29 7.00
CA ILE A 226 -3.72 1.34 7.79
C ILE A 226 -2.72 2.06 8.69
N SER A 227 -2.43 1.51 9.88
CA SER A 227 -1.33 1.96 10.72
C SER A 227 0.02 1.50 10.15
N SER A 228 0.45 2.11 9.04
CA SER A 228 1.65 1.68 8.31
C SER A 228 2.97 2.15 8.91
N TRP A 229 2.92 3.14 9.80
CA TRP A 229 4.11 3.72 10.42
C TRP A 229 4.45 3.02 11.74
N LEU A 230 3.50 2.96 12.66
CA LEU A 230 3.69 2.33 13.97
C LEU A 230 3.35 0.82 13.97
N GLY A 231 2.51 0.37 13.04
CA GLY A 231 2.10 -1.03 13.01
C GLY A 231 1.14 -1.41 14.15
N THR A 232 0.22 -0.52 14.50
CA THR A 232 -0.73 -0.72 15.60
C THR A 232 -1.79 -1.74 15.23
N MET A 233 -1.86 -2.86 15.93
CA MET A 233 -3.01 -3.79 15.89
C MET A 233 -4.25 -3.11 16.48
N GLY A 234 -5.42 -3.46 15.98
CA GLY A 234 -6.70 -2.87 16.39
C GLY A 234 -7.04 -1.56 15.66
N CYS A 235 -6.32 -1.18 14.60
CA CYS A 235 -6.64 0.03 13.82
C CYS A 235 -7.77 -0.19 12.79
N GLY A 236 -8.11 -1.43 12.46
CA GLY A 236 -9.08 -1.77 11.39
C GLY A 236 -10.49 -1.29 11.69
N LEU A 237 -11.05 -1.65 12.84
CA LEU A 237 -12.40 -1.26 13.25
C LEU A 237 -12.53 0.27 13.46
N PRO A 238 -11.71 0.94 14.29
CA PRO A 238 -11.79 2.39 14.46
C PRO A 238 -11.60 3.16 13.16
N GLY A 239 -10.72 2.69 12.28
CA GLY A 239 -10.51 3.30 10.96
C GLY A 239 -11.75 3.23 10.08
N ALA A 240 -12.49 2.11 10.08
CA ALA A 240 -13.76 1.99 9.35
C ALA A 240 -14.87 2.85 9.99
N MET A 241 -14.92 2.96 11.33
CA MET A 241 -15.82 3.87 12.04
C MET A 241 -15.55 5.32 11.65
N ALA A 242 -14.29 5.75 11.69
CA ALA A 242 -13.87 7.09 11.27
C ALA A 242 -14.23 7.37 9.81
N ALA A 243 -14.03 6.38 8.92
CA ALA A 243 -14.42 6.47 7.52
C ALA A 243 -15.92 6.70 7.37
N LYS A 244 -16.74 6.02 8.17
CA LYS A 244 -18.20 6.13 8.13
C LYS A 244 -18.72 7.45 8.67
N ILE A 245 -18.06 7.98 9.70
CA ILE A 245 -18.34 9.32 10.24
C ILE A 245 -17.98 10.41 9.22
N ALA A 246 -16.78 10.32 8.62
CA ALA A 246 -16.30 11.33 7.68
C ALA A 246 -16.99 11.27 6.30
N TYR A 247 -17.43 10.07 5.88
CA TYR A 247 -18.02 9.81 4.58
C TYR A 247 -19.26 8.90 4.70
N PRO A 248 -20.38 9.41 5.22
CA PRO A 248 -21.54 8.58 5.59
C PRO A 248 -22.15 7.78 4.43
N ASN A 249 -22.03 8.27 3.20
CA ASN A 249 -22.60 7.63 2.00
C ASN A 249 -21.67 6.64 1.30
N ARG A 250 -20.39 6.56 1.70
CA ARG A 250 -19.43 5.64 1.11
C ARG A 250 -19.47 4.28 1.80
N GLN A 251 -19.17 3.23 1.05
CA GLN A 251 -18.97 1.90 1.61
C GLN A 251 -17.72 1.92 2.50
N ALA A 252 -17.85 1.44 3.74
CA ALA A 252 -16.71 1.25 4.65
C ALA A 252 -16.54 -0.24 4.94
N VAL A 253 -15.31 -0.72 4.82
CA VAL A 253 -14.94 -2.12 5.02
C VAL A 253 -13.73 -2.19 5.94
N ALA A 254 -13.84 -2.94 7.05
CA ALA A 254 -12.70 -3.30 7.89
C ALA A 254 -12.24 -4.72 7.55
N ILE A 255 -10.92 -4.93 7.45
CA ILE A 255 -10.31 -6.26 7.28
C ILE A 255 -9.30 -6.42 8.41
N THR A 256 -9.61 -7.27 9.38
CA THR A 256 -8.85 -7.43 10.61
C THR A 256 -8.54 -8.90 10.88
N GLY A 257 -7.50 -9.18 11.65
CA GLY A 257 -7.29 -10.49 12.25
C GLY A 257 -8.08 -10.62 13.56
N ASP A 258 -8.31 -11.85 14.01
CA ASP A 258 -8.97 -12.17 15.28
C ASP A 258 -8.29 -11.49 16.47
N GLY A 259 -6.99 -11.60 16.60
CA GLY A 259 -6.24 -10.95 17.69
C GLY A 259 -6.31 -9.42 17.64
N ALA A 260 -6.25 -8.81 16.47
CA ALA A 260 -6.38 -7.36 16.32
C ALA A 260 -7.80 -6.88 16.62
N PHE A 261 -8.82 -7.63 16.17
CA PHE A 261 -10.22 -7.32 16.48
C PHE A 261 -10.50 -7.41 17.98
N GLN A 262 -10.01 -8.45 18.66
CA GLN A 262 -10.21 -8.63 20.11
C GLN A 262 -9.63 -7.48 20.96
N MET A 263 -8.62 -6.76 20.48
CA MET A 263 -8.06 -5.60 21.18
C MET A 263 -9.04 -4.41 21.27
N VAL A 264 -9.98 -4.31 20.34
CA VAL A 264 -10.89 -3.15 20.19
C VAL A 264 -12.33 -3.56 19.91
N MET A 265 -12.69 -4.81 20.06
CA MET A 265 -14.00 -5.32 19.68
C MET A 265 -15.17 -4.63 20.39
N GLN A 266 -14.95 -4.11 21.61
CA GLN A 266 -15.97 -3.35 22.35
C GLN A 266 -16.43 -2.11 21.60
N ASP A 267 -15.61 -1.53 20.74
CA ASP A 267 -15.97 -0.35 19.93
C ASP A 267 -17.03 -0.70 18.86
N PHE A 268 -17.24 -1.99 18.58
CA PHE A 268 -18.33 -2.44 17.72
C PHE A 268 -19.71 -2.05 18.29
N ALA A 269 -19.89 -2.14 19.62
CA ALA A 269 -21.12 -1.68 20.27
C ALA A 269 -21.34 -0.17 20.07
N THR A 270 -20.26 0.62 20.10
CA THR A 270 -20.29 2.05 19.77
C THR A 270 -20.71 2.28 18.31
N ALA A 271 -20.17 1.49 17.38
CA ALA A 271 -20.57 1.59 15.98
C ALA A 271 -22.06 1.29 15.76
N VAL A 272 -22.61 0.31 16.47
CA VAL A 272 -24.04 -0.02 16.46
C VAL A 272 -24.86 1.13 17.06
N GLN A 273 -24.46 1.65 18.21
CA GLN A 273 -25.14 2.76 18.89
C GLN A 273 -25.25 4.01 18.00
N TYR A 274 -24.21 4.31 17.24
CA TYR A 274 -24.18 5.48 16.34
C TYR A 274 -24.67 5.19 14.92
N ASN A 275 -25.24 4.00 14.68
CA ASN A 275 -25.74 3.59 13.35
C ASN A 275 -24.69 3.79 12.24
N LEU A 276 -23.48 3.28 12.44
CA LEU A 276 -22.39 3.34 11.48
C LEU A 276 -22.38 2.05 10.63
N PRO A 277 -23.10 1.99 9.49
CA PRO A 277 -23.19 0.77 8.69
C PRO A 277 -21.87 0.51 7.98
N MET A 278 -21.21 -0.58 8.35
CA MET A 278 -19.95 -1.06 7.77
C MET A 278 -19.90 -2.58 7.72
N THR A 279 -19.00 -3.12 6.91
CA THR A 279 -18.73 -4.56 6.88
C THR A 279 -17.36 -4.83 7.50
N ILE A 280 -17.32 -5.75 8.47
CA ILE A 280 -16.08 -6.13 9.15
C ILE A 280 -15.78 -7.59 8.84
N PHE A 281 -14.64 -7.87 8.23
CA PHE A 281 -14.14 -9.21 7.99
C PHE A 281 -13.09 -9.54 9.04
N VAL A 282 -13.41 -10.47 9.93
CA VAL A 282 -12.47 -10.99 10.94
C VAL A 282 -11.87 -12.29 10.42
N LEU A 283 -10.58 -12.26 10.10
CA LEU A 283 -9.80 -13.41 9.66
C LEU A 283 -9.37 -14.19 10.91
N ASN A 284 -10.12 -15.26 11.23
CA ASN A 284 -9.91 -16.02 12.43
C ASN A 284 -8.98 -17.23 12.16
N ASN A 285 -7.73 -17.10 12.52
CA ASN A 285 -6.75 -18.19 12.50
C ASN A 285 -6.27 -18.60 13.90
N LYS A 286 -6.80 -17.99 14.94
CA LYS A 286 -6.52 -18.26 16.37
C LYS A 286 -5.05 -18.07 16.76
N GLN A 287 -4.31 -17.23 16.00
CA GLN A 287 -2.88 -17.07 16.23
C GLN A 287 -2.39 -15.65 15.90
N LEU A 288 -1.36 -15.18 16.64
CA LEU A 288 -0.52 -14.05 16.29
C LEU A 288 0.51 -14.45 15.21
N SER A 289 0.05 -14.63 13.97
CA SER A 289 0.86 -15.26 12.92
C SER A 289 2.14 -14.51 12.56
N PHE A 290 2.19 -13.16 12.63
CA PHE A 290 3.46 -12.45 12.39
C PHE A 290 4.48 -12.71 13.49
N ILE A 291 4.05 -12.76 14.75
CA ILE A 291 4.93 -13.11 15.88
C ILE A 291 5.45 -14.53 15.70
N LYS A 292 4.56 -15.48 15.35
CA LYS A 292 4.96 -16.87 15.03
C LYS A 292 6.04 -16.91 13.95
N TYR A 293 5.84 -16.22 12.83
CA TYR A 293 6.82 -16.22 11.73
C TYR A 293 8.14 -15.56 12.13
N GLU A 294 8.12 -14.57 13.03
CA GLU A 294 9.33 -13.93 13.55
C GLU A 294 10.09 -14.84 14.51
N GLN A 295 9.39 -15.54 15.40
CA GLN A 295 9.99 -16.57 16.26
C GLN A 295 10.63 -17.68 15.42
N GLN A 296 9.91 -18.22 14.43
CA GLN A 296 10.44 -19.21 13.51
C GLN A 296 11.68 -18.73 12.74
N ALA A 297 11.63 -17.49 12.23
CA ALA A 297 12.76 -16.91 11.48
C ALA A 297 14.00 -16.66 12.35
N ALA A 298 13.80 -16.41 13.65
CA ALA A 298 14.87 -16.26 14.63
C ALA A 298 15.39 -17.62 15.17
N GLY A 299 14.72 -18.74 14.83
CA GLY A 299 15.04 -20.07 15.37
C GLY A 299 14.57 -20.26 16.81
N GLU A 300 13.62 -19.45 17.26
CA GLU A 300 13.03 -19.49 18.59
C GLU A 300 11.84 -20.48 18.66
N LEU A 301 11.50 -20.88 19.87
CA LEU A 301 10.30 -21.69 20.11
C LEU A 301 9.04 -20.82 19.94
N GLU A 302 8.02 -21.39 19.34
CA GLU A 302 6.69 -20.76 19.27
C GLU A 302 6.09 -20.66 20.67
N TYR A 303 5.86 -19.44 21.17
CA TYR A 303 5.38 -19.21 22.52
C TYR A 303 4.39 -18.05 22.59
N ALA A 304 3.32 -18.23 23.37
CA ALA A 304 2.30 -17.20 23.65
C ALA A 304 1.64 -16.59 22.40
N ILE A 305 1.45 -17.37 21.35
CA ILE A 305 0.90 -16.93 20.05
C ILE A 305 -0.53 -17.39 19.80
N ASP A 306 -1.04 -18.34 20.58
CA ASP A 306 -2.35 -18.95 20.35
C ASP A 306 -3.46 -18.23 21.11
N PHE A 307 -4.64 -18.17 20.49
CA PHE A 307 -5.86 -17.66 21.11
C PHE A 307 -6.88 -18.76 21.33
N SER A 308 -7.71 -18.58 22.37
CA SER A 308 -8.96 -19.35 22.51
C SER A 308 -9.91 -19.03 21.35
N ASP A 309 -10.65 -20.03 20.90
CA ASP A 309 -11.66 -19.87 19.86
C ASP A 309 -12.80 -18.98 20.35
N MET A 310 -13.01 -17.86 19.68
CA MET A 310 -14.08 -16.92 19.97
C MET A 310 -15.05 -16.87 18.79
N ASP A 311 -16.35 -17.00 19.09
CA ASP A 311 -17.41 -16.80 18.10
C ASP A 311 -17.70 -15.31 17.91
N HIS A 312 -16.96 -14.68 16.97
CA HIS A 312 -17.11 -13.27 16.65
C HIS A 312 -18.48 -12.93 16.03
N ALA A 313 -19.15 -13.92 15.40
CA ALA A 313 -20.50 -13.71 14.86
C ALA A 313 -21.52 -13.56 15.97
N LYS A 314 -21.50 -14.44 17.00
CA LYS A 314 -22.36 -14.31 18.18
C LYS A 314 -22.07 -13.04 18.98
N PHE A 315 -20.79 -12.64 19.07
CA PHE A 315 -20.43 -11.37 19.68
C PHE A 315 -21.12 -10.19 18.96
N ALA A 316 -21.07 -10.16 17.62
CA ALA A 316 -21.69 -9.12 16.83
C ALA A 316 -23.21 -9.07 17.06
N GLU A 317 -23.88 -10.22 17.12
CA GLU A 317 -25.31 -10.36 17.40
C GLU A 317 -25.66 -9.86 18.82
N ALA A 318 -24.87 -10.25 19.82
CA ALA A 318 -25.05 -9.80 21.21
C ALA A 318 -24.87 -8.29 21.36
N ALA A 319 -24.02 -7.67 20.53
CA ALA A 319 -23.83 -6.21 20.50
C ALA A 319 -24.88 -5.47 19.64
N GLY A 320 -25.89 -6.17 19.09
CA GLY A 320 -26.96 -5.59 18.28
C GLY A 320 -26.68 -5.44 16.80
N GLY A 321 -25.57 -6.02 16.31
CA GLY A 321 -25.23 -6.08 14.90
C GLY A 321 -25.72 -7.37 14.23
N LYS A 322 -25.12 -7.70 13.08
CA LYS A 322 -25.36 -8.97 12.35
C LYS A 322 -24.06 -9.75 12.25
N GLY A 323 -24.08 -11.02 12.63
CA GLY A 323 -22.96 -11.93 12.59
C GLY A 323 -23.14 -13.02 11.51
N TYR A 324 -22.05 -13.35 10.80
CA TYR A 324 -22.02 -14.41 9.82
C TYR A 324 -20.71 -15.19 9.94
N VAL A 325 -20.80 -16.53 9.82
CA VAL A 325 -19.63 -17.40 9.79
C VAL A 325 -19.44 -17.95 8.39
N LEU A 326 -18.28 -17.69 7.81
CA LEU A 326 -17.86 -18.25 6.52
C LEU A 326 -16.90 -19.43 6.78
N LYS A 327 -17.14 -20.57 6.12
CA LYS A 327 -16.34 -21.80 6.27
C LYS A 327 -15.73 -22.24 4.95
#